data_25e360f63e9c2f0564f086bcc9fe4c91
#
_entry.id   25e360f63e9c2f0564f086bcc9fe4c91
#
_cell.length_a   1.000
_cell.length_b   1.000
_cell.length_c   1.000
_cell.angle_alpha   90.00
_cell.angle_beta   90.00
_cell.angle_gamma   90.00
#
_symmetry.space_group_name_H-M   'P 1'
#
loop_
_entity.id
_entity.type
_entity.pdbx_description
1 polymer ?
#
loop_
_entity_poly.entity_id
_entity_poly.type
_entity_poly.pdbx_seq_one_letter_code
_entity_poly.pdbx_strand_id
1 'polypeptide(L)'
;CHYVIDIDIKSFFDNVNHGKLLKQMWTLGIRDKKLLSIISAMLKAEVAGIGFPEKGTPQGGIISPLLSNIVLNELDWWIVSQWEEMPTQRNYVHRIYANGTPDKSSTIRTLRNYTNLKECYVVRYADDFKIFCKKRSDAIKLFEATKQWLLDRLGLEISPEKSKIVNLKRHYSEFLGFKLKVRTKGKKPDGQPRYVVEAHIKDKALQKIREKSKEIIGQIRQTYDPGMEYRLIQKYNSYVMGVHNYYSIATHVNIDFHKIAFDVKKSLYNRLKHRLQKSGQITNRYIKEKYGTSREVRYLN
;
A
#
# COMPACT_ATOMS: atom_id res chain seq x y z
N CYS A 1 -9.20 14.00 -8.99
CA CYS A 1 -7.96 14.02 -9.78
C CYS A 1 -8.02 13.01 -10.91
N HIS A 2 -7.40 13.33 -12.06
CA HIS A 2 -7.42 12.49 -13.26
C HIS A 2 -6.03 12.04 -13.68
N TYR A 3 -5.00 12.64 -13.10
CA TYR A 3 -3.60 12.30 -13.36
C TYR A 3 -2.95 11.87 -12.07
N VAL A 4 -2.12 10.86 -12.15
CA VAL A 4 -1.29 10.41 -11.05
C VAL A 4 0.16 10.36 -11.51
N ILE A 5 1.02 10.85 -10.67
CA ILE A 5 2.46 10.76 -10.82
C ILE A 5 2.89 9.55 -10.00
N ASP A 6 3.39 8.53 -10.67
CA ASP A 6 4.02 7.36 -10.06
C ASP A 6 5.52 7.63 -10.04
N ILE A 7 6.14 7.69 -8.87
CA ILE A 7 7.58 7.87 -8.71
C ILE A 7 8.15 6.68 -7.95
N ASP A 8 9.19 6.08 -8.53
CA ASP A 8 9.98 5.02 -7.91
C ASP A 8 11.38 5.58 -7.63
N ILE A 9 11.79 5.56 -6.37
CA ILE A 9 13.12 6.02 -5.97
C ILE A 9 14.13 4.90 -6.23
N LYS A 10 15.19 5.19 -6.96
CA LYS A 10 16.21 4.21 -7.33
C LYS A 10 16.98 3.74 -6.09
N SER A 11 16.89 2.43 -5.82
CA SER A 11 17.61 1.79 -4.69
C SER A 11 17.50 2.60 -3.40
N PHE A 12 16.28 2.97 -3.00
CA PHE A 12 16.05 3.90 -1.89
C PHE A 12 16.82 3.51 -0.62
N PHE A 13 16.66 2.25 -0.18
CA PHE A 13 17.28 1.76 1.05
C PHE A 13 18.82 1.80 1.00
N ASP A 14 19.43 1.68 -0.17
CA ASP A 14 20.87 1.67 -0.35
C ASP A 14 21.47 3.09 -0.44
N ASN A 15 20.62 4.11 -0.66
CA ASN A 15 21.05 5.49 -0.90
C ASN A 15 20.72 6.47 0.23
N VAL A 16 20.19 6.03 1.35
CA VAL A 16 19.89 6.88 2.51
C VAL A 16 21.18 7.42 3.12
N ASN A 17 21.33 8.74 3.17
CA ASN A 17 22.49 9.38 3.80
C ASN A 17 22.38 9.33 5.33
N HIS A 18 23.34 8.67 6.00
CA HIS A 18 23.34 8.47 7.46
C HIS A 18 23.35 9.78 8.25
N GLY A 19 24.21 10.73 7.85
CA GLY A 19 24.33 12.03 8.54
C GLY A 19 23.06 12.86 8.42
N LYS A 20 22.41 12.84 7.25
CA LYS A 20 21.12 13.52 7.02
C LYS A 20 20.01 12.90 7.84
N LEU A 21 19.90 11.57 7.85
CA LEU A 21 18.91 10.84 8.65
C LEU A 21 19.03 11.17 10.14
N LEU A 22 20.22 11.16 10.71
CA LEU A 22 20.44 11.51 12.12
C LEU A 22 20.06 12.97 12.42
N LYS A 23 20.34 13.91 11.51
CA LYS A 23 19.88 15.30 11.62
C LYS A 23 18.36 15.41 11.58
N GLN A 24 17.69 14.66 10.68
CA GLN A 24 16.22 14.61 10.60
C GLN A 24 15.62 14.06 11.89
N MET A 25 16.17 12.98 12.44
CA MET A 25 15.76 12.43 13.74
C MET A 25 15.85 13.49 14.84
N TRP A 26 16.96 14.21 14.91
CA TRP A 26 17.15 15.30 15.87
C TRP A 26 16.09 16.39 15.73
N THR A 27 15.80 16.80 14.49
CA THR A 27 14.80 17.83 14.18
C THR A 27 13.39 17.37 14.56
N LEU A 28 13.08 16.08 14.43
CA LEU A 28 11.80 15.48 14.84
C LEU A 28 11.66 15.33 16.37
N GLY A 29 12.68 15.73 17.15
CA GLY A 29 12.65 15.70 18.61
C GLY A 29 13.32 14.50 19.26
N ILE A 30 13.91 13.59 18.48
CA ILE A 30 14.69 12.45 18.99
C ILE A 30 16.09 12.98 19.35
N ARG A 31 16.24 13.48 20.59
CA ARG A 31 17.46 14.18 21.04
C ARG A 31 18.33 13.38 21.99
N ASP A 32 18.01 12.10 22.22
CA ASP A 32 18.84 11.19 23.01
C ASP A 32 20.12 10.85 22.23
N LYS A 33 21.25 11.40 22.68
CA LYS A 33 22.56 11.19 22.06
C LYS A 33 23.00 9.72 22.09
N LYS A 34 22.66 8.97 23.16
CA LYS A 34 22.98 7.54 23.25
C LYS A 34 22.23 6.74 22.19
N LEU A 35 20.92 6.98 22.06
CA LEU A 35 20.09 6.35 21.04
C LEU A 35 20.59 6.67 19.62
N LEU A 36 20.89 7.93 19.32
CA LEU A 36 21.44 8.34 18.03
C LEU A 36 22.79 7.69 17.73
N SER A 37 23.65 7.55 18.76
CA SER A 37 24.93 6.84 18.63
C SER A 37 24.73 5.36 18.31
N ILE A 38 23.80 4.69 18.97
CA ILE A 38 23.45 3.29 18.69
C ILE A 38 22.93 3.14 17.26
N ILE A 39 22.01 4.00 16.83
CA ILE A 39 21.49 3.97 15.45
C ILE A 39 22.61 4.23 14.44
N SER A 40 23.49 5.18 14.71
CA SER A 40 24.65 5.44 13.87
C SER A 40 25.58 4.23 13.76
N ALA A 41 25.84 3.53 14.86
CA ALA A 41 26.63 2.30 14.87
C ALA A 41 25.93 1.18 14.06
N MET A 42 24.61 1.03 14.22
CA MET A 42 23.82 0.05 13.44
C MET A 42 23.87 0.32 11.95
N LEU A 43 23.77 1.60 11.53
CA LEU A 43 23.81 1.99 10.12
C LEU A 43 25.20 1.75 9.49
N LYS A 44 26.26 1.81 10.28
CA LYS A 44 27.66 1.61 9.87
C LYS A 44 28.15 0.19 10.12
N ALA A 45 27.32 -0.69 10.66
CA ALA A 45 27.70 -2.07 10.92
C ALA A 45 28.07 -2.80 9.61
N GLU A 46 29.02 -3.71 9.71
CA GLU A 46 29.47 -4.50 8.57
C GLU A 46 28.31 -5.35 8.01
N VAL A 47 28.14 -5.29 6.69
CA VAL A 47 27.16 -6.08 5.96
C VAL A 47 27.90 -7.13 5.15
N ALA A 48 27.56 -8.40 5.34
CA ALA A 48 28.18 -9.52 4.64
C ALA A 48 28.12 -9.30 3.10
N GLY A 49 29.28 -9.36 2.47
CA GLY A 49 29.45 -9.16 1.03
C GLY A 49 29.49 -7.70 0.55
N ILE A 50 29.28 -6.71 1.46
CA ILE A 50 29.35 -5.27 1.14
C ILE A 50 30.45 -4.56 1.94
N GLY A 51 30.74 -5.03 3.18
CA GLY A 51 31.65 -4.37 4.11
C GLY A 51 30.95 -3.30 4.95
N PHE A 52 31.62 -2.19 5.24
CA PHE A 52 31.12 -1.08 6.05
C PHE A 52 30.42 -0.03 5.17
N PRO A 53 29.09 0.08 5.19
CA PRO A 53 28.36 0.98 4.31
C PRO A 53 28.51 2.44 4.77
N GLU A 54 28.83 3.36 3.84
CA GLU A 54 28.85 4.80 4.10
C GLU A 54 27.44 5.42 4.02
N LYS A 55 26.50 4.76 3.36
CA LYS A 55 25.09 5.15 3.17
C LYS A 55 24.20 3.92 3.13
N GLY A 56 22.91 4.14 3.23
CA GLY A 56 21.90 3.10 3.17
C GLY A 56 21.41 2.65 4.54
N THR A 57 20.33 1.87 4.51
CA THR A 57 19.76 1.20 5.68
C THR A 57 19.73 -0.30 5.41
N PRO A 58 20.05 -1.17 6.39
CA PRO A 58 20.08 -2.61 6.18
C PRO A 58 18.72 -3.12 5.65
N GLN A 59 18.72 -3.75 4.48
CA GLN A 59 17.50 -4.36 3.93
C GLN A 59 17.06 -5.54 4.82
N GLY A 60 15.77 -5.56 5.18
CA GLY A 60 15.23 -6.57 6.10
C GLY A 60 15.45 -6.29 7.59
N GLY A 61 16.13 -5.21 7.96
CA GLY A 61 16.25 -4.75 9.34
C GLY A 61 14.89 -4.28 9.90
N ILE A 62 14.58 -4.64 11.13
CA ILE A 62 13.30 -4.28 11.80
C ILE A 62 13.09 -2.77 11.86
N ILE A 63 14.16 -2.00 12.03
CA ILE A 63 14.11 -0.53 12.14
C ILE A 63 14.08 0.18 10.78
N SER A 64 14.47 -0.48 9.69
CA SER A 64 14.62 0.16 8.37
C SER A 64 13.36 0.82 7.84
N PRO A 65 12.14 0.24 7.97
CA PRO A 65 10.90 0.92 7.57
C PRO A 65 10.65 2.22 8.35
N LEU A 66 10.98 2.26 9.64
CA LEU A 66 10.85 3.47 10.46
C LEU A 66 11.83 4.55 9.98
N LEU A 67 13.09 4.18 9.77
CA LEU A 67 14.12 5.12 9.29
C LEU A 67 13.77 5.66 7.90
N SER A 68 13.24 4.83 7.00
CA SER A 68 12.71 5.24 5.70
C SER A 68 11.62 6.29 5.81
N ASN A 69 10.68 6.08 6.74
CA ASN A 69 9.61 7.03 6.97
C ASN A 69 10.12 8.37 7.51
N ILE A 70 11.17 8.35 8.35
CA ILE A 70 11.82 9.58 8.83
C ILE A 70 12.47 10.34 7.68
N VAL A 71 13.19 9.65 6.80
CA VAL A 71 13.85 10.29 5.63
C VAL A 71 12.82 10.97 4.72
N LEU A 72 11.74 10.28 4.39
CA LEU A 72 10.73 10.78 3.45
C LEU A 72 9.68 11.68 4.09
N ASN A 73 9.69 11.86 5.42
CA ASN A 73 8.78 12.80 6.10
C ASN A 73 8.95 14.24 5.59
N GLU A 74 10.17 14.67 5.25
CA GLU A 74 10.38 15.99 4.66
C GLU A 74 9.72 16.12 3.28
N LEU A 75 9.70 15.04 2.48
CA LEU A 75 8.99 15.00 1.20
C LEU A 75 7.48 15.17 1.39
N ASP A 76 6.91 14.45 2.36
CA ASP A 76 5.48 14.56 2.66
C ASP A 76 5.11 16.01 3.00
N TRP A 77 5.82 16.63 3.93
CA TRP A 77 5.61 18.02 4.32
C TRP A 77 5.81 19.00 3.16
N TRP A 78 6.83 18.78 2.33
CA TRP A 78 7.06 19.63 1.18
C TRP A 78 5.89 19.56 0.17
N ILE A 79 5.41 18.36 -0.18
CA ILE A 79 4.30 18.22 -1.13
C ILE A 79 3.00 18.79 -0.53
N VAL A 80 2.71 18.47 0.73
CA VAL A 80 1.50 18.94 1.42
C VAL A 80 1.48 20.47 1.53
N SER A 81 2.63 21.09 1.76
CA SER A 81 2.76 22.56 1.81
C SER A 81 2.50 23.25 0.47
N GLN A 82 2.60 22.54 -0.66
CA GLN A 82 2.33 23.12 -1.98
C GLN A 82 0.82 23.35 -2.23
N TRP A 83 -0.05 22.65 -1.49
CA TRP A 83 -1.49 22.72 -1.70
C TRP A 83 -2.32 22.51 -0.43
N GLU A 84 -2.25 21.36 0.22
CA GLU A 84 -3.20 20.95 1.28
C GLU A 84 -3.07 21.79 2.54
N GLU A 85 -1.84 22.17 2.90
CA GLU A 85 -1.49 23.00 4.06
C GLU A 85 -0.95 24.37 3.64
N MET A 86 -1.31 24.82 2.43
CA MET A 86 -0.90 26.15 1.98
C MET A 86 -1.50 27.21 2.88
N PRO A 87 -0.69 28.07 3.53
CA PRO A 87 -1.19 29.12 4.39
C PRO A 87 -2.01 30.13 3.60
N THR A 88 -3.16 30.53 4.15
CA THR A 88 -4.03 31.55 3.58
C THR A 88 -4.05 32.77 4.49
N GLN A 89 -4.22 33.97 3.91
CA GLN A 89 -4.27 35.21 4.68
C GLN A 89 -5.44 35.25 5.69
N ARG A 90 -6.54 34.55 5.39
CA ARG A 90 -7.73 34.43 6.24
C ARG A 90 -8.00 32.96 6.54
N ASN A 91 -8.54 32.72 7.73
CA ASN A 91 -9.04 31.39 8.06
C ASN A 91 -10.39 31.16 7.39
N TYR A 92 -10.45 30.16 6.48
CA TYR A 92 -11.67 29.73 5.78
C TYR A 92 -12.32 28.49 6.38
N VAL A 93 -11.78 27.98 7.50
CA VAL A 93 -12.35 26.82 8.21
C VAL A 93 -13.47 27.33 9.11
N HIS A 94 -14.71 27.05 8.71
CA HIS A 94 -15.90 27.44 9.48
C HIS A 94 -16.53 26.30 10.26
N ARG A 95 -16.10 25.07 10.01
CA ARG A 95 -16.66 23.86 10.61
C ARG A 95 -15.55 22.90 10.99
N ILE A 96 -15.70 22.29 12.16
CA ILE A 96 -14.90 21.14 12.61
C ILE A 96 -15.85 19.96 12.73
N TYR A 97 -15.50 18.82 12.14
CA TYR A 97 -16.28 17.59 12.24
C TYR A 97 -16.18 16.99 13.64
N ALA A 98 -17.10 16.07 13.99
CA ALA A 98 -17.13 15.44 15.32
C ALA A 98 -15.82 14.67 15.66
N ASN A 99 -15.04 14.25 14.68
CA ASN A 99 -13.73 13.62 14.85
C ASN A 99 -12.57 14.62 15.01
N GLY A 100 -12.86 15.92 15.17
CA GLY A 100 -11.86 16.98 15.30
C GLY A 100 -11.22 17.46 13.98
N THR A 101 -11.60 16.88 12.83
CA THR A 101 -11.03 17.27 11.53
C THR A 101 -11.66 18.57 11.02
N PRO A 102 -10.86 19.58 10.61
CA PRO A 102 -11.39 20.82 10.05
C PRO A 102 -11.94 20.60 8.63
N ASP A 103 -13.07 21.23 8.32
CA ASP A 103 -13.62 21.26 6.96
C ASP A 103 -12.83 22.27 6.10
N LYS A 104 -11.94 21.76 5.27
CA LYS A 104 -11.11 22.54 4.35
C LYS A 104 -11.78 22.87 3.00
N SER A 105 -13.07 22.56 2.82
CA SER A 105 -13.76 22.74 1.53
C SER A 105 -13.75 24.17 1.04
N SER A 106 -13.96 25.14 1.94
CA SER A 106 -13.91 26.58 1.64
C SER A 106 -12.49 27.04 1.31
N THR A 107 -11.49 26.60 2.06
CA THR A 107 -10.07 26.88 1.77
C THR A 107 -9.69 26.38 0.37
N ILE A 108 -10.01 25.11 0.07
CA ILE A 108 -9.73 24.50 -1.23
C ILE A 108 -10.43 25.26 -2.37
N ARG A 109 -11.69 25.67 -2.18
CA ARG A 109 -12.43 26.46 -3.17
C ARG A 109 -11.75 27.81 -3.42
N THR A 110 -11.31 28.49 -2.36
CA THR A 110 -10.61 29.77 -2.45
C THR A 110 -9.28 29.60 -3.20
N LEU A 111 -8.47 28.64 -2.82
CA LEU A 111 -7.20 28.35 -3.51
C LEU A 111 -7.40 28.06 -5.01
N ARG A 112 -8.41 27.29 -5.38
CA ARG A 112 -8.73 26.98 -6.79
C ARG A 112 -9.14 28.19 -7.60
N ASN A 113 -9.91 29.10 -7.01
CA ASN A 113 -10.53 30.22 -7.74
C ASN A 113 -9.63 31.44 -7.80
N TYR A 114 -8.79 31.65 -6.81
CA TYR A 114 -8.04 32.90 -6.63
C TYR A 114 -6.53 32.73 -6.66
N THR A 115 -6.01 31.50 -6.93
CA THR A 115 -4.58 31.27 -7.02
C THR A 115 -4.21 30.44 -8.26
N ASN A 116 -2.93 30.54 -8.65
CA ASN A 116 -2.34 29.71 -9.71
C ASN A 116 -1.62 28.45 -9.16
N LEU A 117 -1.86 28.11 -7.89
CA LEU A 117 -1.28 26.94 -7.24
C LEU A 117 -1.68 25.65 -7.96
N LYS A 118 -0.85 24.64 -7.84
CA LYS A 118 -1.07 23.34 -8.46
C LYS A 118 -1.75 22.40 -7.46
N GLU A 119 -3.03 22.11 -7.72
CA GLU A 119 -3.80 21.19 -6.89
C GLU A 119 -3.18 19.79 -6.94
N CYS A 120 -2.65 19.33 -5.81
CA CYS A 120 -2.02 18.02 -5.68
C CYS A 120 -2.30 17.40 -4.31
N TYR A 121 -2.31 16.05 -4.29
CA TYR A 121 -2.52 15.24 -3.09
C TYR A 121 -1.52 14.10 -3.10
N VAL A 122 -0.84 13.86 -1.99
CA VAL A 122 0.14 12.79 -1.85
C VAL A 122 -0.42 11.62 -1.07
N VAL A 123 -0.10 10.41 -1.51
CA VAL A 123 -0.31 9.17 -0.76
C VAL A 123 0.99 8.39 -0.82
N ARG A 124 1.54 8.03 0.34
CA ARG A 124 2.80 7.31 0.46
C ARG A 124 2.68 6.11 1.38
N TYR A 125 3.34 5.04 1.00
CA TYR A 125 3.57 3.86 1.83
C TYR A 125 5.04 3.46 1.69
N ALA A 126 5.85 3.74 2.72
CA ALA A 126 7.30 3.62 2.69
C ALA A 126 7.90 4.47 1.54
N ASP A 127 8.61 3.83 0.60
CA ASP A 127 9.20 4.45 -0.59
C ASP A 127 8.26 4.49 -1.81
N ASP A 128 7.15 3.74 -1.78
CA ASP A 128 6.13 3.79 -2.84
C ASP A 128 5.16 4.94 -2.58
N PHE A 129 5.17 5.96 -3.42
CA PHE A 129 4.28 7.11 -3.28
C PHE A 129 3.70 7.58 -4.60
N LYS A 130 2.57 8.25 -4.50
CA LYS A 130 1.83 8.80 -5.63
C LYS A 130 1.38 10.22 -5.36
N ILE A 131 1.47 11.07 -6.39
CA ILE A 131 0.95 12.42 -6.34
C ILE A 131 -0.21 12.53 -7.32
N PHE A 132 -1.40 12.84 -6.81
CA PHE A 132 -2.61 12.97 -7.60
C PHE A 132 -2.82 14.42 -8.01
N CYS A 133 -3.06 14.66 -9.31
CA CYS A 133 -3.23 15.98 -9.90
C CYS A 133 -4.52 16.05 -10.72
N LYS A 134 -5.06 17.27 -10.86
CA LYS A 134 -6.25 17.51 -11.66
C LYS A 134 -5.93 17.66 -13.14
N LYS A 135 -4.85 18.37 -13.49
CA LYS A 135 -4.44 18.71 -14.85
C LYS A 135 -3.12 18.02 -15.21
N ARG A 136 -2.95 17.70 -16.51
CA ARG A 136 -1.70 17.10 -17.03
C ARG A 136 -0.51 18.05 -16.89
N SER A 137 -0.72 19.35 -17.20
CA SER A 137 0.31 20.37 -17.07
C SER A 137 0.88 20.48 -15.64
N ASP A 138 0.00 20.37 -14.65
CA ASP A 138 0.38 20.43 -13.24
C ASP A 138 1.16 19.17 -12.86
N ALA A 139 0.72 18.00 -13.33
CA ALA A 139 1.42 16.75 -13.10
C ALA A 139 2.85 16.76 -13.68
N ILE A 140 3.06 17.32 -14.88
CA ILE A 140 4.40 17.45 -15.48
C ILE A 140 5.30 18.34 -14.62
N LYS A 141 4.79 19.51 -14.21
CA LYS A 141 5.56 20.46 -13.38
C LYS A 141 5.91 19.86 -12.01
N LEU A 142 4.95 19.20 -11.37
CA LEU A 142 5.17 18.55 -10.07
C LEU A 142 6.11 17.34 -10.18
N PHE A 143 6.06 16.60 -11.28
CA PHE A 143 7.00 15.50 -11.52
C PHE A 143 8.45 16.00 -11.56
N GLU A 144 8.74 17.01 -12.36
CA GLU A 144 10.09 17.59 -12.45
C GLU A 144 10.51 18.26 -11.13
N ALA A 145 9.60 19.00 -10.47
CA ALA A 145 9.89 19.62 -9.18
C ALA A 145 10.18 18.57 -8.10
N THR A 146 9.43 17.47 -8.05
CA THR A 146 9.64 16.39 -7.08
C THR A 146 10.96 15.65 -7.33
N LYS A 147 11.26 15.38 -8.61
CA LYS A 147 12.54 14.77 -9.02
C LYS A 147 13.72 15.63 -8.58
N GLN A 148 13.68 16.92 -8.87
CA GLN A 148 14.75 17.87 -8.49
C GLN A 148 14.85 17.98 -6.96
N TRP A 149 13.73 18.09 -6.26
CA TRP A 149 13.70 18.18 -4.81
C TRP A 149 14.32 16.93 -4.14
N LEU A 150 13.99 15.73 -4.62
CA LEU A 150 14.57 14.48 -4.11
C LEU A 150 16.10 14.47 -4.27
N LEU A 151 16.59 14.92 -5.43
CA LEU A 151 18.02 14.99 -5.70
C LEU A 151 18.70 16.03 -4.81
N ASP A 152 18.23 17.27 -4.81
CA ASP A 152 18.88 18.39 -4.12
C ASP A 152 18.76 18.25 -2.60
N ARG A 153 17.59 17.85 -2.12
CA ARG A 153 17.32 17.81 -0.68
C ARG A 153 17.75 16.49 -0.03
N LEU A 154 17.51 15.36 -0.68
CA LEU A 154 17.78 14.03 -0.11
C LEU A 154 18.97 13.31 -0.76
N GLY A 155 19.46 13.78 -1.91
CA GLY A 155 20.48 13.08 -2.68
C GLY A 155 19.96 11.77 -3.28
N LEU A 156 18.64 11.70 -3.54
CA LEU A 156 17.96 10.50 -4.04
C LEU A 156 17.57 10.69 -5.51
N GLU A 157 17.93 9.73 -6.35
CA GLU A 157 17.55 9.70 -7.74
C GLU A 157 16.25 8.89 -7.94
N ILE A 158 15.43 9.30 -8.90
CA ILE A 158 14.29 8.51 -9.35
C ILE A 158 14.71 7.48 -10.39
N SER A 159 13.94 6.38 -10.51
CA SER A 159 14.08 5.41 -11.60
C SER A 159 13.28 5.90 -12.80
N PRO A 160 13.93 6.36 -13.92
CA PRO A 160 13.21 6.87 -15.08
C PRO A 160 12.32 5.83 -15.75
N GLU A 161 12.73 4.55 -15.70
CA GLU A 161 12.01 3.44 -16.33
C GLU A 161 10.68 3.12 -15.62
N LYS A 162 10.63 3.33 -14.31
CA LYS A 162 9.47 3.01 -13.47
C LYS A 162 8.63 4.23 -13.15
N SER A 163 9.22 5.44 -13.22
CA SER A 163 8.52 6.68 -12.92
C SER A 163 7.75 7.18 -14.13
N LYS A 164 6.47 7.53 -13.95
CA LYS A 164 5.59 7.95 -15.06
C LYS A 164 4.40 8.77 -14.59
N ILE A 165 3.81 9.50 -15.53
CA ILE A 165 2.54 10.19 -15.33
C ILE A 165 1.43 9.39 -16.02
N VAL A 166 0.44 8.95 -15.26
CA VAL A 166 -0.67 8.12 -15.74
C VAL A 166 -1.96 8.94 -15.81
N ASN A 167 -2.67 8.87 -16.94
CA ASN A 167 -4.02 9.40 -17.06
C ASN A 167 -5.03 8.33 -16.59
N LEU A 168 -5.59 8.50 -15.41
CA LEU A 168 -6.52 7.56 -14.79
C LEU A 168 -7.83 7.37 -15.54
N LYS A 169 -8.21 8.26 -16.48
CA LYS A 169 -9.36 8.04 -17.35
C LYS A 169 -9.10 6.99 -18.44
N ARG A 170 -7.82 6.76 -18.78
CA ARG A 170 -7.43 5.87 -19.88
C ARG A 170 -6.71 4.61 -19.37
N HIS A 171 -5.84 4.75 -18.39
CA HIS A 171 -4.95 3.69 -17.91
C HIS A 171 -5.10 3.47 -16.41
N TYR A 172 -4.81 2.26 -15.98
CA TYR A 172 -4.70 1.94 -14.56
C TYR A 172 -3.35 2.40 -14.00
N SER A 173 -3.36 2.94 -12.78
CA SER A 173 -2.18 3.07 -11.93
C SER A 173 -2.23 1.98 -10.86
N GLU A 174 -1.09 1.36 -10.57
CA GLU A 174 -0.98 0.26 -9.61
C GLU A 174 -0.39 0.77 -8.29
N PHE A 175 -1.01 0.43 -7.18
CA PHE A 175 -0.55 0.79 -5.84
C PHE A 175 -0.94 -0.27 -4.81
N LEU A 176 0.02 -0.75 -4.00
CA LEU A 176 -0.22 -1.70 -2.90
C LEU A 176 -1.07 -2.93 -3.28
N GLY A 177 -0.83 -3.50 -4.45
CA GLY A 177 -1.57 -4.66 -4.92
C GLY A 177 -2.93 -4.36 -5.57
N PHE A 178 -3.30 -3.08 -5.66
CA PHE A 178 -4.48 -2.61 -6.37
C PHE A 178 -4.13 -1.97 -7.71
N LYS A 179 -5.07 -1.95 -8.63
CA LYS A 179 -5.05 -1.13 -9.84
C LYS A 179 -6.24 -0.18 -9.84
N LEU A 180 -5.95 1.10 -10.00
CA LEU A 180 -6.89 2.20 -9.86
C LEU A 180 -7.12 2.90 -11.19
N LYS A 181 -8.38 3.20 -11.49
CA LYS A 181 -8.82 3.95 -12.66
C LYS A 181 -9.99 4.85 -12.30
N VAL A 182 -10.25 5.85 -13.13
CA VAL A 182 -11.41 6.73 -12.97
C VAL A 182 -12.39 6.44 -14.09
N ARG A 183 -13.64 6.15 -13.73
CA ARG A 183 -14.74 5.86 -14.65
C ARG A 183 -15.85 6.90 -14.54
N THR A 184 -16.49 7.19 -15.64
CA THR A 184 -17.70 8.02 -15.64
C THR A 184 -18.89 7.19 -15.17
N LYS A 185 -19.64 7.68 -14.18
CA LYS A 185 -20.87 7.07 -13.67
C LYS A 185 -21.96 8.14 -13.54
N GLY A 186 -22.72 8.33 -14.63
CA GLY A 186 -23.79 9.32 -14.69
C GLY A 186 -23.29 10.77 -14.81
N LYS A 187 -24.19 11.72 -14.58
CA LYS A 187 -23.94 13.15 -14.63
C LYS A 187 -24.16 13.79 -13.24
N LYS A 188 -23.52 14.91 -13.00
CA LYS A 188 -23.81 15.79 -11.86
C LYS A 188 -25.06 16.63 -12.14
N PRO A 189 -25.64 17.31 -11.12
CA PRO A 189 -26.77 18.23 -11.33
C PRO A 189 -26.50 19.33 -12.35
N ASP A 190 -25.22 19.74 -12.50
CA ASP A 190 -24.74 20.74 -13.46
C ASP A 190 -24.52 20.17 -14.89
N GLY A 191 -24.97 18.94 -15.16
CA GLY A 191 -24.83 18.25 -16.45
C GLY A 191 -23.46 17.67 -16.75
N GLN A 192 -22.43 18.00 -15.94
CA GLN A 192 -21.07 17.49 -16.14
C GLN A 192 -20.93 16.01 -15.80
N PRO A 193 -19.99 15.28 -16.43
CA PRO A 193 -19.74 13.87 -16.09
C PRO A 193 -19.35 13.70 -14.60
N ARG A 194 -20.03 12.79 -13.93
CA ARG A 194 -19.64 12.34 -12.59
C ARG A 194 -18.61 11.24 -12.71
N TYR A 195 -17.44 11.45 -12.11
CA TYR A 195 -16.37 10.46 -12.08
C TYR A 195 -16.35 9.73 -10.74
N VAL A 196 -16.13 8.43 -10.79
CA VAL A 196 -15.96 7.54 -9.63
C VAL A 196 -14.66 6.75 -9.77
N VAL A 197 -14.10 6.35 -8.66
CA VAL A 197 -12.92 5.48 -8.64
C VAL A 197 -13.36 4.05 -8.91
N GLU A 198 -12.67 3.39 -9.83
CA GLU A 198 -12.75 1.97 -10.11
C GLU A 198 -11.45 1.33 -9.60
N ALA A 199 -11.57 0.49 -8.59
CA ALA A 199 -10.46 -0.20 -7.96
C ALA A 199 -10.62 -1.71 -8.13
N HIS A 200 -9.58 -2.34 -8.67
CA HIS A 200 -9.45 -3.79 -8.86
C HIS A 200 -8.23 -4.32 -8.12
N ILE A 201 -8.20 -5.61 -7.90
CA ILE A 201 -7.00 -6.32 -7.46
C ILE A 201 -6.03 -6.42 -8.65
N LYS A 202 -4.74 -6.19 -8.42
CA LYS A 202 -3.68 -6.35 -9.43
C LYS A 202 -3.61 -7.79 -9.94
N ASP A 203 -3.46 -7.99 -11.25
CA ASP A 203 -3.49 -9.33 -11.85
C ASP A 203 -2.38 -10.25 -11.30
N LYS A 204 -1.17 -9.73 -11.09
CA LYS A 204 -0.09 -10.46 -10.41
C LYS A 204 -0.44 -10.85 -8.97
N ALA A 205 -1.22 -10.03 -8.26
CA ALA A 205 -1.68 -10.35 -6.91
C ALA A 205 -2.73 -11.45 -6.92
N LEU A 206 -3.69 -11.41 -7.84
CA LEU A 206 -4.66 -12.49 -8.05
C LEU A 206 -3.97 -13.83 -8.36
N GLN A 207 -2.96 -13.79 -9.23
CA GLN A 207 -2.18 -14.98 -9.55
C GLN A 207 -1.47 -15.55 -8.31
N LYS A 208 -0.82 -14.71 -7.51
CA LYS A 208 -0.19 -15.14 -6.25
C LYS A 208 -1.20 -15.71 -5.24
N ILE A 209 -2.38 -15.11 -5.13
CA ILE A 209 -3.46 -15.61 -4.26
C ILE A 209 -3.90 -17.01 -4.72
N ARG A 210 -4.11 -17.19 -6.02
CA ARG A 210 -4.48 -18.48 -6.62
C ARG A 210 -3.41 -19.55 -6.36
N GLU A 211 -2.15 -19.23 -6.62
CA GLU A 211 -1.02 -20.17 -6.43
C GLU A 211 -0.85 -20.56 -4.96
N LYS A 212 -0.87 -19.57 -4.04
CA LYS A 212 -0.73 -19.82 -2.61
C LYS A 212 -1.90 -20.64 -2.06
N SER A 213 -3.12 -20.37 -2.52
CA SER A 213 -4.29 -21.17 -2.15
C SER A 213 -4.11 -22.64 -2.58
N LYS A 214 -3.68 -22.88 -3.83
CA LYS A 214 -3.44 -24.24 -4.35
C LYS A 214 -2.27 -24.94 -3.66
N GLU A 215 -1.23 -24.24 -3.27
CA GLU A 215 -0.11 -24.76 -2.49
C GLU A 215 -0.59 -25.30 -1.13
N ILE A 216 -1.35 -24.48 -0.37
CA ILE A 216 -1.86 -24.91 0.95
C ILE A 216 -2.83 -26.10 0.80
N ILE A 217 -3.69 -26.10 -0.21
CA ILE A 217 -4.60 -27.22 -0.52
C ILE A 217 -3.77 -28.49 -0.82
N GLY A 218 -2.64 -28.36 -1.54
CA GLY A 218 -1.71 -29.45 -1.78
C GLY A 218 -1.11 -30.02 -0.49
N GLN A 219 -0.69 -29.17 0.43
CA GLN A 219 -0.19 -29.56 1.75
C GLN A 219 -1.25 -30.33 2.56
N ILE A 220 -2.51 -29.87 2.56
CA ILE A 220 -3.62 -30.57 3.24
C ILE A 220 -3.79 -31.97 2.65
N ARG A 221 -3.71 -32.12 1.33
CA ARG A 221 -3.84 -33.44 0.68
C ARG A 221 -2.75 -34.41 1.09
N GLN A 222 -1.52 -33.93 1.23
CA GLN A 222 -0.34 -34.77 1.49
C GLN A 222 -0.23 -35.25 2.93
N THR A 223 -0.93 -34.61 3.87
CA THR A 223 -0.85 -35.00 5.26
C THR A 223 -1.87 -36.09 5.62
N TYR A 224 -1.45 -37.05 6.43
CA TYR A 224 -2.29 -38.13 7.00
C TYR A 224 -2.51 -37.96 8.49
N ASP A 225 -1.77 -37.07 9.16
CA ASP A 225 -1.96 -36.74 10.58
C ASP A 225 -3.16 -35.80 10.74
N PRO A 226 -4.20 -36.20 11.51
CA PRO A 226 -5.40 -35.40 11.74
C PRO A 226 -5.12 -34.05 12.41
N GLY A 227 -4.12 -33.98 13.29
CA GLY A 227 -3.73 -32.74 13.95
C GLY A 227 -3.07 -31.76 13.00
N MET A 228 -2.20 -32.23 12.13
CA MET A 228 -1.58 -31.42 11.07
C MET A 228 -2.61 -30.99 10.03
N GLU A 229 -3.52 -31.89 9.60
CA GLU A 229 -4.61 -31.54 8.68
C GLU A 229 -5.44 -30.38 9.23
N TYR A 230 -5.83 -30.45 10.49
CA TYR A 230 -6.56 -29.35 11.14
C TYR A 230 -5.78 -28.03 11.09
N ARG A 231 -4.50 -28.04 11.45
CA ARG A 231 -3.65 -26.84 11.42
C ARG A 231 -3.55 -26.24 10.03
N LEU A 232 -3.43 -27.08 8.99
CA LEU A 232 -3.36 -26.64 7.59
C LEU A 232 -4.70 -26.07 7.11
N ILE A 233 -5.84 -26.63 7.51
CA ILE A 233 -7.17 -26.07 7.25
C ILE A 233 -7.30 -24.70 7.90
N GLN A 234 -6.89 -24.55 9.16
CA GLN A 234 -6.90 -23.25 9.83
C GLN A 234 -5.97 -22.24 9.16
N LYS A 235 -4.78 -22.67 8.74
CA LYS A 235 -3.86 -21.83 7.94
C LYS A 235 -4.49 -21.36 6.64
N TYR A 236 -5.17 -22.25 5.92
CA TYR A 236 -5.89 -21.91 4.70
C TYR A 236 -7.03 -20.91 4.97
N ASN A 237 -7.86 -21.17 5.97
CA ASN A 237 -8.97 -20.30 6.33
C ASN A 237 -8.51 -18.92 6.77
N SER A 238 -7.43 -18.84 7.57
CA SER A 238 -6.81 -17.57 7.98
C SER A 238 -6.24 -16.82 6.79
N TYR A 239 -5.62 -17.52 5.84
CA TYR A 239 -5.13 -16.93 4.61
C TYR A 239 -6.26 -16.33 3.76
N VAL A 240 -7.34 -17.08 3.53
CA VAL A 240 -8.51 -16.60 2.78
C VAL A 240 -9.14 -15.39 3.46
N MET A 241 -9.31 -15.42 4.78
CA MET A 241 -9.81 -14.27 5.55
C MET A 241 -8.90 -13.05 5.42
N GLY A 242 -7.59 -13.23 5.53
CA GLY A 242 -6.61 -12.16 5.38
C GLY A 242 -6.69 -11.51 3.99
N VAL A 243 -6.81 -12.33 2.94
CA VAL A 243 -6.98 -11.87 1.56
C VAL A 243 -8.29 -11.07 1.41
N HIS A 244 -9.42 -11.58 1.92
CA HIS A 244 -10.69 -10.86 1.88
C HIS A 244 -10.61 -9.53 2.63
N ASN A 245 -10.06 -9.52 3.84
CA ASN A 245 -9.94 -8.30 4.65
C ASN A 245 -9.06 -7.26 3.95
N TYR A 246 -7.92 -7.67 3.39
CA TYR A 246 -7.00 -6.75 2.73
C TYR A 246 -7.61 -6.12 1.47
N TYR A 247 -8.27 -6.92 0.63
CA TYR A 247 -8.81 -6.45 -0.65
C TYR A 247 -10.27 -5.96 -0.58
N SER A 248 -10.93 -6.01 0.59
CA SER A 248 -12.32 -5.57 0.79
C SER A 248 -12.60 -4.13 0.33
N ILE A 249 -11.59 -3.27 0.33
CA ILE A 249 -11.70 -1.87 -0.09
C ILE A 249 -11.78 -1.69 -1.62
N ALA A 250 -11.46 -2.72 -2.42
CA ALA A 250 -11.57 -2.64 -3.87
C ALA A 250 -13.05 -2.60 -4.30
N THR A 251 -13.39 -1.67 -5.20
CA THR A 251 -14.79 -1.47 -5.65
C THR A 251 -15.33 -2.65 -6.45
N HIS A 252 -14.46 -3.48 -7.04
CA HIS A 252 -14.81 -4.63 -7.87
C HIS A 252 -14.22 -5.95 -7.35
N VAL A 253 -14.04 -6.05 -6.03
CA VAL A 253 -13.39 -7.20 -5.37
C VAL A 253 -14.06 -8.53 -5.71
N ASN A 254 -15.39 -8.59 -5.73
CA ASN A 254 -16.14 -9.81 -6.03
C ASN A 254 -15.89 -10.29 -7.48
N ILE A 255 -15.83 -9.37 -8.44
CA ILE A 255 -15.53 -9.69 -9.85
C ILE A 255 -14.12 -10.26 -9.97
N ASP A 256 -13.17 -9.70 -9.23
CA ASP A 256 -11.79 -10.12 -9.28
C ASP A 256 -11.58 -11.47 -8.62
N PHE A 257 -12.17 -11.71 -7.45
CA PHE A 257 -12.12 -13.02 -6.82
C PHE A 257 -12.81 -14.10 -7.65
N HIS A 258 -13.92 -13.78 -8.31
CA HIS A 258 -14.63 -14.73 -9.18
C HIS A 258 -13.71 -15.31 -10.28
N LYS A 259 -12.74 -14.55 -10.79
CA LYS A 259 -11.76 -15.02 -11.79
C LYS A 259 -10.92 -16.20 -11.33
N ILE A 260 -10.62 -16.27 -10.03
CA ILE A 260 -9.77 -17.30 -9.44
C ILE A 260 -10.54 -18.31 -8.58
N ALA A 261 -11.74 -17.93 -8.11
CA ALA A 261 -12.56 -18.73 -7.20
C ALA A 261 -12.89 -20.10 -7.78
N PHE A 262 -13.24 -20.16 -9.07
CA PHE A 262 -13.56 -21.43 -9.75
C PHE A 262 -12.38 -22.40 -9.72
N ASP A 263 -11.19 -21.92 -10.05
CA ASP A 263 -9.97 -22.75 -10.07
C ASP A 263 -9.56 -23.25 -8.68
N VAL A 264 -9.69 -22.39 -7.66
CA VAL A 264 -9.39 -22.76 -6.28
C VAL A 264 -10.41 -23.75 -5.75
N LYS A 265 -11.72 -23.51 -6.01
CA LYS A 265 -12.81 -24.42 -5.66
C LYS A 265 -12.65 -25.79 -6.33
N LYS A 266 -12.30 -25.82 -7.63
CA LYS A 266 -12.00 -27.05 -8.36
C LYS A 266 -10.83 -27.81 -7.75
N SER A 267 -9.78 -27.09 -7.34
CA SER A 267 -8.64 -27.70 -6.65
C SER A 267 -9.00 -28.28 -5.29
N LEU A 268 -9.80 -27.58 -4.48
CA LEU A 268 -10.36 -28.09 -3.23
C LEU A 268 -11.17 -29.37 -3.47
N TYR A 269 -12.12 -29.32 -4.39
CA TYR A 269 -12.96 -30.46 -4.71
C TYR A 269 -12.13 -31.68 -5.18
N ASN A 270 -11.25 -31.52 -6.18
CA ASN A 270 -10.51 -32.63 -6.74
C ASN A 270 -9.49 -33.25 -5.76
N ARG A 271 -8.90 -32.44 -4.89
CA ARG A 271 -7.85 -32.90 -3.98
C ARG A 271 -8.40 -33.38 -2.62
N LEU A 272 -9.51 -32.82 -2.16
CA LEU A 272 -10.02 -33.07 -0.81
C LEU A 272 -11.44 -33.64 -0.78
N LYS A 273 -12.08 -33.93 -1.93
CA LYS A 273 -13.50 -34.37 -1.99
C LYS A 273 -13.84 -35.54 -1.04
N HIS A 274 -12.98 -36.57 -1.01
CA HIS A 274 -13.19 -37.74 -0.15
C HIS A 274 -13.01 -37.40 1.34
N ARG A 275 -12.15 -36.47 1.66
CA ARG A 275 -11.93 -36.00 3.05
C ARG A 275 -13.01 -35.03 3.49
N LEU A 276 -13.44 -34.13 2.62
CA LEU A 276 -14.50 -33.16 2.90
C LEU A 276 -15.87 -33.84 3.06
N GLN A 277 -16.21 -34.81 2.20
CA GLN A 277 -17.48 -35.55 2.30
C GLN A 277 -17.54 -36.42 3.54
N LYS A 278 -16.45 -37.09 3.91
CA LYS A 278 -16.35 -37.86 5.16
C LYS A 278 -16.38 -36.97 6.39
N SER A 279 -15.89 -35.73 6.30
CA SER A 279 -15.83 -34.79 7.43
C SER A 279 -17.12 -33.98 7.61
N GLY A 280 -17.96 -33.86 6.58
CA GLY A 280 -19.29 -33.26 6.72
C GLY A 280 -20.23 -34.06 7.63
N GLN A 281 -19.95 -35.38 7.80
CA GLN A 281 -20.72 -36.25 8.69
C GLN A 281 -19.92 -36.79 9.89
N ILE A 282 -18.58 -36.78 9.82
CA ILE A 282 -17.72 -37.29 10.91
C ILE A 282 -16.78 -36.16 11.33
N THR A 283 -17.28 -35.29 12.19
CA THR A 283 -16.39 -34.52 13.07
C THR A 283 -15.55 -35.54 13.85
N ASN A 284 -14.24 -35.60 13.56
CA ASN A 284 -13.34 -36.37 14.40
C ASN A 284 -13.55 -35.83 15.83
N ARG A 285 -14.12 -36.67 16.70
CA ARG A 285 -14.53 -36.30 18.06
C ARG A 285 -13.38 -35.64 18.80
N TYR A 286 -12.18 -36.16 18.63
CA TYR A 286 -10.95 -35.59 19.20
C TYR A 286 -10.70 -34.14 18.76
N ILE A 287 -10.88 -33.82 17.47
CA ILE A 287 -10.68 -32.45 16.95
C ILE A 287 -11.77 -31.51 17.44
N LYS A 288 -13.04 -31.99 17.47
CA LYS A 288 -14.15 -31.21 18.02
C LYS A 288 -14.01 -30.94 19.50
N GLU A 289 -13.62 -31.94 20.30
CA GLU A 289 -13.39 -31.82 21.75
C GLU A 289 -12.18 -30.93 22.05
N LYS A 290 -11.06 -31.08 21.31
CA LYS A 290 -9.83 -30.34 21.55
C LYS A 290 -9.83 -28.91 20.99
N TYR A 291 -10.48 -28.65 19.86
CA TYR A 291 -10.38 -27.38 19.13
C TYR A 291 -11.73 -26.70 18.88
N GLY A 292 -12.84 -27.32 19.22
CA GLY A 292 -14.17 -26.72 19.22
C GLY A 292 -14.75 -26.29 17.85
N THR A 293 -14.12 -26.67 16.73
CA THR A 293 -14.48 -26.16 15.40
C THR A 293 -14.74 -27.25 14.38
N SER A 294 -15.61 -26.93 13.40
CA SER A 294 -15.84 -27.76 12.23
C SER A 294 -14.66 -27.71 11.24
N ARG A 295 -14.48 -28.77 10.43
CA ARG A 295 -13.53 -28.82 9.32
C ARG A 295 -14.00 -28.02 8.09
N GLU A 296 -14.74 -26.95 8.30
CA GLU A 296 -15.21 -26.12 7.21
C GLU A 296 -14.07 -25.37 6.53
N VAL A 297 -14.05 -25.43 5.22
CA VAL A 297 -13.08 -24.74 4.38
C VAL A 297 -13.75 -23.51 3.76
N ARG A 298 -13.16 -22.34 3.94
CA ARG A 298 -13.67 -21.09 3.37
C ARG A 298 -13.42 -21.03 1.86
N TYR A 299 -14.34 -20.41 1.16
CA TYR A 299 -14.22 -20.16 -0.28
C TYR A 299 -13.77 -18.72 -0.55
N LEU A 300 -13.06 -18.54 -1.65
CA LEU A 300 -12.84 -17.24 -2.28
C LEU A 300 -14.07 -16.97 -3.14
N ASN A 301 -14.98 -16.14 -2.67
CA ASN A 301 -16.19 -15.73 -3.39
C ASN A 301 -16.13 -14.25 -3.76
#